data_f8124ee7a8af32496a9a3f36373a62f3
#
_entry.id   f8124ee7a8af32496a9a3f36373a62f3
#
_cell.length_a   1.000
_cell.length_b   1.000
_cell.length_c   1.000
_cell.angle_alpha   90.00
_cell.angle_beta   90.00
_cell.angle_gamma   90.00
#
_symmetry.space_group_name_H-M   'P 1'
#
loop_
_entity.id
_entity.type
_entity.pdbx_description
1 polymer ?
#
loop_
_entity_poly.entity_id
_entity_poly.type
_entity_poly.pdbx_seq_one_letter_code
_entity_poly.pdbx_strand_id
1 'polypeptide(L)'
;MNRVTKRTWLMAVLIGVLLGGLCFFLWEYTAKAGDWISSGNVAIASGTVTDRSGKVLLELGNGKSYSSDQTTRMSTLHWVGDRNGAIRASAVSKYRAEMAGFSLVNGVYKGTGQEGLAQLTLSSQVQNVAYNAMAGRKGVVAVYNYKTGEILCALSTPTYDPDNVPDIAGDTSGAYEGVYLNRFLQSAYIPGSIFKVVTTGAALESVPDILERTFTCTGSYGKGTEKVTCEKAHGTLSLKTALSHSCNCSFAQIAELVGRKNMVKYVEQFGVTESLTFDGVATAKGNYDIADAGAISFAWSCIGQHTDQINPARFMTFMGAIAGGGVGAEPHIMARVSSGEEQTYEAKTTKTSRIMSQKTADTLREYLRNNVQTIYGDGNFPGLSVCAKSGTSQLGGGQTSNAMFTGFVADENYPLAFIVVVENGGYGSATCVPILSKVLAACKTLMDGE
;
A
#
# COMPACT_ATOMS: atom_id res chain seq x y z
N MET A 1 -62.92 -11.40 11.65
CA MET A 1 -62.33 -10.53 10.66
C MET A 1 -63.00 -10.72 9.33
N ASN A 2 -63.68 -9.67 8.83
CA ASN A 2 -64.44 -9.71 7.58
C ASN A 2 -63.56 -10.04 6.37
N ARG A 3 -64.13 -10.70 5.35
CA ARG A 3 -63.38 -11.04 4.09
C ARG A 3 -62.71 -9.80 3.45
N VAL A 4 -63.30 -8.62 3.62
CA VAL A 4 -62.76 -7.34 3.16
C VAL A 4 -61.44 -7.00 3.90
N THR A 5 -61.42 -7.08 5.23
CA THR A 5 -60.22 -6.78 6.03
C THR A 5 -59.05 -7.71 5.70
N LYS A 6 -59.32 -9.02 5.46
CA LYS A 6 -58.30 -9.97 5.03
C LYS A 6 -57.71 -9.61 3.68
N ARG A 7 -58.55 -9.18 2.73
CA ARG A 7 -58.06 -8.76 1.38
C ARG A 7 -57.26 -7.45 1.45
N THR A 8 -57.68 -6.49 2.30
CA THR A 8 -56.95 -5.23 2.49
C THR A 8 -55.56 -5.51 3.09
N TRP A 9 -55.46 -6.41 4.09
CA TRP A 9 -54.19 -6.80 4.63
C TRP A 9 -53.30 -7.54 3.61
N LEU A 10 -53.88 -8.43 2.79
CA LEU A 10 -53.15 -9.09 1.73
C LEU A 10 -52.59 -8.09 0.70
N MET A 11 -53.41 -7.12 0.30
CA MET A 11 -52.97 -6.05 -0.61
C MET A 11 -51.85 -5.20 0.00
N ALA A 12 -51.98 -4.84 1.29
CA ALA A 12 -50.96 -4.07 1.99
C ALA A 12 -49.62 -4.83 2.05
N VAL A 13 -49.66 -6.14 2.30
CA VAL A 13 -48.45 -7.00 2.29
C VAL A 13 -47.86 -7.09 0.89
N LEU A 14 -48.66 -7.26 -0.17
CA LEU A 14 -48.19 -7.30 -1.56
C LEU A 14 -47.54 -5.98 -1.98
N ILE A 15 -48.14 -4.83 -1.59
CA ILE A 15 -47.57 -3.51 -1.84
C ILE A 15 -46.24 -3.37 -1.08
N GLY A 16 -46.15 -3.82 0.18
CA GLY A 16 -44.94 -3.80 0.95
C GLY A 16 -43.78 -4.64 0.31
N VAL A 17 -44.12 -5.84 -0.19
CA VAL A 17 -43.17 -6.71 -0.91
C VAL A 17 -42.73 -6.05 -2.22
N LEU A 18 -43.65 -5.42 -2.96
CA LEU A 18 -43.33 -4.73 -4.21
C LEU A 18 -42.39 -3.53 -3.97
N LEU A 19 -42.71 -2.71 -2.96
CA LEU A 19 -41.88 -1.55 -2.59
C LEU A 19 -40.52 -1.99 -2.07
N GLY A 20 -40.46 -3.04 -1.24
CA GLY A 20 -39.21 -3.62 -0.76
C GLY A 20 -38.37 -4.16 -1.90
N GLY A 21 -38.96 -4.88 -2.85
CA GLY A 21 -38.32 -5.37 -4.05
C GLY A 21 -37.80 -4.25 -4.96
N LEU A 22 -38.56 -3.17 -5.10
CA LEU A 22 -38.17 -1.99 -5.87
C LEU A 22 -36.97 -1.28 -5.21
N CYS A 23 -37.03 -1.08 -3.88
CA CYS A 23 -35.93 -0.49 -3.13
C CYS A 23 -34.64 -1.35 -3.23
N PHE A 24 -34.78 -2.68 -3.12
CA PHE A 24 -33.67 -3.62 -3.28
C PHE A 24 -33.10 -3.56 -4.71
N PHE A 25 -33.96 -3.55 -5.73
CA PHE A 25 -33.55 -3.41 -7.13
C PHE A 25 -32.81 -2.08 -7.38
N LEU A 26 -33.33 -0.98 -6.88
CA LEU A 26 -32.68 0.33 -7.01
C LEU A 26 -31.33 0.35 -6.29
N TRP A 27 -31.25 -0.23 -5.10
CA TRP A 27 -29.98 -0.34 -4.37
C TRP A 27 -28.96 -1.21 -5.12
N GLU A 28 -29.36 -2.39 -5.60
CA GLU A 28 -28.49 -3.27 -6.38
C GLU A 28 -28.08 -2.62 -7.70
N TYR A 29 -29.00 -1.94 -8.37
CA TYR A 29 -28.72 -1.22 -9.62
C TYR A 29 -27.73 -0.07 -9.38
N THR A 30 -27.90 0.74 -8.32
CA THR A 30 -26.94 1.80 -7.98
C THR A 30 -25.56 1.26 -7.64
N ALA A 31 -25.49 0.15 -6.89
CA ALA A 31 -24.23 -0.47 -6.52
C ALA A 31 -23.47 -1.07 -7.71
N LYS A 32 -24.19 -1.65 -8.69
CA LYS A 32 -23.58 -2.37 -9.82
C LYS A 32 -23.45 -1.53 -11.10
N ALA A 33 -24.24 -0.46 -11.26
CA ALA A 33 -24.21 0.35 -12.48
C ALA A 33 -22.84 1.00 -12.72
N GLY A 34 -22.18 1.47 -11.67
CA GLY A 34 -20.82 2.00 -11.74
C GLY A 34 -19.80 0.98 -12.23
N ASP A 35 -19.88 -0.25 -11.72
CA ASP A 35 -18.99 -1.34 -12.13
C ASP A 35 -19.23 -1.77 -13.58
N TRP A 36 -20.49 -1.80 -14.02
CA TRP A 36 -20.83 -2.14 -15.41
C TRP A 36 -20.31 -1.10 -16.40
N ILE A 37 -20.43 0.19 -16.06
CA ILE A 37 -19.90 1.30 -16.84
C ILE A 37 -18.37 1.27 -16.83
N SER A 38 -17.77 1.03 -15.68
CA SER A 38 -16.32 0.94 -15.51
C SER A 38 -15.70 -0.24 -16.27
N SER A 39 -16.49 -1.29 -16.55
CA SER A 39 -16.03 -2.47 -17.32
C SER A 39 -15.82 -2.20 -18.82
N GLY A 40 -16.04 -0.97 -19.30
CA GLY A 40 -15.76 -0.57 -20.67
C GLY A 40 -16.96 -0.65 -21.64
N ASN A 41 -18.15 -0.96 -21.13
CA ASN A 41 -19.38 -1.01 -21.93
C ASN A 41 -19.87 0.38 -22.36
N VAL A 42 -19.27 1.44 -21.78
CA VAL A 42 -19.57 2.83 -22.13
C VAL A 42 -18.29 3.55 -22.51
N ALA A 43 -18.25 4.07 -23.73
CA ALA A 43 -17.17 4.94 -24.16
C ALA A 43 -17.29 6.30 -23.44
N ILE A 44 -16.23 6.70 -22.73
CA ILE A 44 -16.07 8.11 -22.35
C ILE A 44 -15.80 8.87 -23.63
N ALA A 45 -16.68 9.81 -24.00
CA ALA A 45 -16.54 10.56 -25.26
C ALA A 45 -15.28 11.42 -25.27
N SER A 46 -14.96 12.05 -24.12
CA SER A 46 -13.72 12.79 -23.89
C SER A 46 -13.47 12.94 -22.38
N GLY A 47 -12.22 13.05 -21.98
CA GLY A 47 -11.88 13.25 -20.57
C GLY A 47 -10.39 13.43 -20.37
N THR A 48 -10.03 14.11 -19.30
CA THR A 48 -8.64 14.39 -18.94
C THR A 48 -8.33 13.81 -17.55
N VAL A 49 -7.17 13.19 -17.41
CA VAL A 49 -6.61 12.75 -16.14
C VAL A 49 -5.42 13.61 -15.82
N THR A 50 -5.43 14.22 -14.63
CA THR A 50 -4.36 15.11 -14.18
C THR A 50 -3.72 14.58 -12.90
N ASP A 51 -2.52 15.03 -12.61
CA ASP A 51 -1.91 14.90 -11.29
C ASP A 51 -2.49 15.94 -10.31
N ARG A 52 -1.99 15.94 -9.07
CA ARG A 52 -2.46 16.88 -8.03
C ARG A 52 -2.28 18.35 -8.38
N SER A 53 -1.28 18.69 -9.20
CA SER A 53 -0.99 20.06 -9.65
C SER A 53 -1.83 20.51 -10.85
N GLY A 54 -2.63 19.61 -11.43
CA GLY A 54 -3.37 19.84 -12.67
C GLY A 54 -2.57 19.52 -13.94
N LYS A 55 -1.36 18.97 -13.84
CA LYS A 55 -0.59 18.55 -15.01
C LYS A 55 -1.27 17.36 -15.69
N VAL A 56 -1.49 17.46 -17.00
CA VAL A 56 -2.13 16.41 -17.80
C VAL A 56 -1.25 15.17 -17.88
N LEU A 57 -1.83 14.02 -17.50
CA LEU A 57 -1.21 12.69 -17.58
C LEU A 57 -1.76 11.89 -18.76
N LEU A 58 -3.06 12.01 -19.01
CA LEU A 58 -3.77 11.28 -20.05
C LEU A 58 -4.98 12.10 -20.52
N GLU A 59 -5.15 12.18 -21.83
CA GLU A 59 -6.37 12.66 -22.49
C GLU A 59 -7.08 11.49 -23.16
N LEU A 60 -8.38 11.39 -22.94
CA LEU A 60 -9.29 10.42 -23.54
C LEU A 60 -10.13 11.14 -24.60
N GLY A 61 -10.25 10.57 -25.79
CA GLY A 61 -11.00 11.14 -26.91
C GLY A 61 -11.01 10.15 -28.07
N ASN A 62 -10.69 10.59 -29.28
CA ASN A 62 -10.51 9.71 -30.46
C ASN A 62 -9.27 8.78 -30.32
N GLY A 63 -8.98 8.33 -29.10
CA GLY A 63 -7.85 7.54 -28.67
C GLY A 63 -7.34 7.99 -27.30
N LYS A 64 -6.19 7.45 -26.89
CA LYS A 64 -5.48 7.87 -25.66
C LYS A 64 -4.27 8.69 -26.05
N SER A 65 -4.19 9.93 -25.57
CA SER A 65 -3.02 10.81 -25.68
C SER A 65 -2.38 10.96 -24.30
N TYR A 66 -1.14 10.53 -24.16
CA TYR A 66 -0.41 10.61 -22.91
C TYR A 66 0.38 11.92 -22.80
N SER A 67 0.88 12.22 -21.60
CA SER A 67 1.76 13.36 -21.34
C SER A 67 2.89 13.44 -22.39
N SER A 68 3.26 14.63 -22.83
CA SER A 68 4.38 14.85 -23.75
C SER A 68 5.74 14.46 -23.14
N ASP A 69 5.87 14.46 -21.81
CA ASP A 69 7.08 14.04 -21.10
C ASP A 69 7.14 12.52 -20.96
N GLN A 70 8.13 11.89 -21.59
CA GLN A 70 8.34 10.44 -21.59
C GLN A 70 8.47 9.87 -20.16
N THR A 71 9.22 10.54 -19.29
CA THR A 71 9.40 10.06 -17.90
C THR A 71 8.07 10.05 -17.16
N THR A 72 7.24 11.08 -17.35
CA THR A 72 5.88 11.13 -16.79
C THR A 72 5.01 10.01 -17.33
N ARG A 73 5.02 9.74 -18.66
CA ARG A 73 4.26 8.63 -19.26
C ARG A 73 4.64 7.30 -18.63
N MET A 74 5.93 7.03 -18.50
CA MET A 74 6.44 5.77 -17.94
C MET A 74 6.16 5.65 -16.42
N SER A 75 6.39 6.72 -15.67
CA SER A 75 6.24 6.69 -14.21
C SER A 75 4.78 6.59 -13.74
N THR A 76 3.83 7.09 -14.53
CA THR A 76 2.40 7.10 -14.19
C THR A 76 1.58 6.03 -14.87
N LEU A 77 2.18 5.23 -15.77
CA LEU A 77 1.48 4.26 -16.64
C LEU A 77 0.55 3.32 -15.87
N HIS A 78 0.99 2.77 -14.74
CA HIS A 78 0.18 1.84 -13.95
C HIS A 78 -1.07 2.48 -13.32
N TRP A 79 -1.12 3.82 -13.22
CA TRP A 79 -2.27 4.55 -12.69
C TRP A 79 -3.23 5.02 -13.76
N VAL A 80 -2.72 5.46 -14.91
CA VAL A 80 -3.56 5.91 -16.01
C VAL A 80 -3.96 4.78 -16.98
N GLY A 81 -3.26 3.65 -16.93
CA GLY A 81 -3.51 2.47 -17.78
C GLY A 81 -2.91 2.62 -19.18
N ASP A 82 -2.66 1.49 -19.82
CA ASP A 82 -2.09 1.40 -21.17
C ASP A 82 -3.16 1.51 -22.27
N ARG A 83 -2.71 1.60 -23.55
CA ARG A 83 -3.61 1.72 -24.69
C ARG A 83 -4.54 0.52 -24.86
N ASN A 84 -4.03 -0.68 -24.59
CA ASN A 84 -4.70 -1.95 -24.87
C ASN A 84 -5.51 -2.49 -23.69
N GLY A 85 -5.44 -1.83 -22.51
CA GLY A 85 -6.15 -2.28 -21.29
C GLY A 85 -5.53 -3.51 -20.64
N ALA A 86 -4.25 -3.80 -20.91
CA ALA A 86 -3.51 -4.88 -20.24
C ALA A 86 -3.25 -4.57 -18.76
N ILE A 87 -3.08 -3.28 -18.41
CA ILE A 87 -2.98 -2.80 -17.03
C ILE A 87 -4.39 -2.63 -16.45
N ARG A 88 -4.86 -3.62 -15.69
CA ARG A 88 -6.25 -3.68 -15.22
C ARG A 88 -6.51 -2.88 -13.93
N ALA A 89 -5.49 -2.68 -13.10
CA ALA A 89 -5.60 -2.00 -11.81
C ALA A 89 -5.35 -0.48 -11.92
N SER A 90 -5.82 0.15 -13.00
CA SER A 90 -5.70 1.60 -13.15
C SER A 90 -6.81 2.34 -12.41
N ALA A 91 -6.47 3.48 -11.81
CA ALA A 91 -7.43 4.33 -11.10
C ALA A 91 -8.55 4.84 -12.05
N VAL A 92 -8.22 5.12 -13.30
CA VAL A 92 -9.15 5.64 -14.31
C VAL A 92 -10.29 4.67 -14.61
N SER A 93 -10.03 3.36 -14.60
CA SER A 93 -11.05 2.36 -14.93
C SER A 93 -12.21 2.36 -13.93
N LYS A 94 -11.93 2.66 -12.66
CA LYS A 94 -12.95 2.70 -11.59
C LYS A 94 -13.88 3.90 -11.71
N TYR A 95 -13.36 5.05 -12.13
CA TYR A 95 -14.10 6.31 -12.11
C TYR A 95 -14.69 6.71 -13.49
N ARG A 96 -14.82 5.75 -14.41
CA ARG A 96 -15.39 6.00 -15.74
C ARG A 96 -16.81 6.52 -15.69
N ALA A 97 -17.63 6.00 -14.78
CA ALA A 97 -19.03 6.41 -14.62
C ALA A 97 -19.13 7.87 -14.19
N GLU A 98 -18.32 8.26 -13.20
CA GLU A 98 -18.25 9.61 -12.67
C GLU A 98 -17.76 10.60 -13.73
N MET A 99 -16.72 10.22 -14.50
CA MET A 99 -16.21 11.02 -15.62
C MET A 99 -17.24 11.18 -16.75
N ALA A 100 -18.04 10.14 -17.00
CA ALA A 100 -19.09 10.18 -18.01
C ALA A 100 -20.36 10.96 -17.57
N GLY A 101 -20.44 11.41 -16.32
CA GLY A 101 -21.59 12.13 -15.79
C GLY A 101 -22.85 11.26 -15.70
N PHE A 102 -22.72 10.00 -15.29
CA PHE A 102 -23.86 9.10 -15.14
C PHE A 102 -24.79 9.60 -14.03
N SER A 103 -26.06 9.81 -14.38
CA SER A 103 -27.12 10.13 -13.44
C SER A 103 -28.14 9.00 -13.37
N LEU A 104 -28.28 8.40 -12.19
CA LEU A 104 -29.28 7.35 -11.95
C LEU A 104 -30.72 7.84 -12.13
N VAL A 105 -30.99 9.10 -11.74
CA VAL A 105 -32.34 9.69 -11.78
C VAL A 105 -32.82 9.87 -13.21
N ASN A 106 -31.95 10.20 -14.13
CA ASN A 106 -32.27 10.45 -15.53
C ASN A 106 -32.06 9.23 -16.43
N GLY A 107 -31.43 8.15 -15.92
CA GLY A 107 -31.15 6.93 -16.67
C GLY A 107 -30.25 7.11 -17.90
N VAL A 108 -29.63 8.27 -18.04
CA VAL A 108 -28.86 8.67 -19.23
C VAL A 108 -27.67 9.52 -18.80
N TYR A 109 -26.60 9.40 -19.56
CA TYR A 109 -25.47 10.33 -19.50
C TYR A 109 -25.94 11.75 -19.82
N LYS A 110 -25.45 12.72 -19.07
CA LYS A 110 -25.62 14.12 -19.44
C LYS A 110 -24.89 14.33 -20.77
N GLY A 111 -25.62 14.27 -21.85
CA GLY A 111 -25.30 14.67 -23.21
C GLY A 111 -23.89 14.41 -23.75
N THR A 112 -23.82 13.97 -24.98
CA THR A 112 -22.61 13.95 -25.79
C THR A 112 -21.97 15.34 -25.80
N GLY A 113 -20.76 15.46 -25.20
CA GLY A 113 -19.95 16.68 -25.28
C GLY A 113 -19.44 17.28 -23.96
N GLN A 114 -19.74 16.67 -22.79
CA GLN A 114 -19.11 17.12 -21.56
C GLN A 114 -17.78 16.37 -21.36
N GLU A 115 -16.72 17.13 -21.10
CA GLU A 115 -15.41 16.57 -20.79
C GLU A 115 -15.37 16.10 -19.35
N GLY A 116 -14.97 14.84 -19.13
CA GLY A 116 -14.69 14.30 -17.81
C GLY A 116 -13.30 14.76 -17.33
N LEU A 117 -13.18 15.14 -16.06
CA LEU A 117 -11.90 15.42 -15.43
C LEU A 117 -11.71 14.52 -14.22
N ALA A 118 -10.60 13.78 -14.18
CA ALA A 118 -10.17 13.00 -13.01
C ALA A 118 -8.83 13.55 -12.51
N GLN A 119 -8.80 14.07 -11.29
CA GLN A 119 -7.58 14.55 -10.66
C GLN A 119 -7.08 13.51 -9.66
N LEU A 120 -5.83 13.05 -9.84
CA LEU A 120 -5.16 12.15 -8.94
C LEU A 120 -4.47 12.92 -7.80
N THR A 121 -4.28 12.27 -6.65
CA THR A 121 -3.53 12.83 -5.52
C THR A 121 -2.02 12.77 -5.74
N LEU A 122 -1.55 11.92 -6.65
CA LEU A 122 -0.11 11.75 -6.92
C LEU A 122 0.50 13.00 -7.58
N SER A 123 1.78 13.23 -7.31
CA SER A 123 2.60 14.23 -8.00
C SER A 123 3.44 13.56 -9.08
N SER A 124 3.24 13.96 -10.35
CA SER A 124 4.07 13.47 -11.45
C SER A 124 5.54 13.83 -11.28
N GLN A 125 5.84 14.95 -10.62
CA GLN A 125 7.21 15.34 -10.30
C GLN A 125 7.87 14.33 -9.34
N VAL A 126 7.18 13.97 -8.25
CA VAL A 126 7.70 12.98 -7.29
C VAL A 126 7.78 11.58 -7.92
N GLN A 127 6.78 11.20 -8.74
CA GLN A 127 6.80 9.95 -9.52
C GLN A 127 8.04 9.86 -10.42
N ASN A 128 8.38 10.95 -11.12
CA ASN A 128 9.55 11.01 -12.01
C ASN A 128 10.86 10.88 -11.21
N VAL A 129 10.95 11.51 -10.05
CA VAL A 129 12.11 11.34 -9.16
C VAL A 129 12.24 9.89 -8.70
N ALA A 130 11.14 9.25 -8.32
CA ALA A 130 11.12 7.84 -7.92
C ALA A 130 11.54 6.92 -9.08
N TYR A 131 11.00 7.14 -10.29
CA TYR A 131 11.36 6.39 -11.48
C TYR A 131 12.85 6.47 -11.80
N ASN A 132 13.39 7.68 -11.82
CA ASN A 132 14.82 7.90 -12.07
C ASN A 132 15.70 7.29 -10.95
N ALA A 133 15.24 7.35 -9.70
CA ALA A 133 15.97 6.76 -8.57
C ALA A 133 16.00 5.23 -8.60
N MET A 134 14.94 4.59 -9.14
CA MET A 134 14.90 3.14 -9.35
C MET A 134 15.91 2.66 -10.42
N ALA A 135 16.27 3.52 -11.38
CA ALA A 135 17.33 3.25 -12.35
C ALA A 135 17.21 1.86 -13.01
N GLY A 136 16.02 1.53 -13.52
CA GLY A 136 15.72 0.27 -14.19
C GLY A 136 15.50 -0.95 -13.27
N ARG A 137 15.61 -0.79 -11.94
CA ARG A 137 15.31 -1.87 -10.99
C ARG A 137 13.83 -2.16 -10.94
N LYS A 138 13.46 -3.43 -10.69
CA LYS A 138 12.07 -3.85 -10.46
C LYS A 138 11.65 -3.62 -9.01
N GLY A 139 10.40 -3.21 -8.80
CA GLY A 139 9.86 -3.06 -7.46
C GLY A 139 8.84 -1.95 -7.30
N VAL A 140 8.80 -1.38 -6.08
CA VAL A 140 7.82 -0.38 -5.64
C VAL A 140 8.51 0.75 -4.90
N VAL A 141 8.08 1.98 -5.16
CA VAL A 141 8.38 3.16 -4.32
C VAL A 141 7.07 3.87 -4.04
N ALA A 142 6.65 3.93 -2.79
CA ALA A 142 5.40 4.59 -2.45
C ALA A 142 5.54 5.48 -1.20
N VAL A 143 4.85 6.62 -1.25
CA VAL A 143 4.75 7.63 -0.19
C VAL A 143 3.32 8.15 -0.14
N TYR A 144 2.72 8.20 1.05
CA TYR A 144 1.41 8.78 1.26
C TYR A 144 1.34 9.63 2.53
N ASN A 145 0.38 10.53 2.58
CA ASN A 145 0.08 11.33 3.77
C ASN A 145 -0.80 10.51 4.72
N TYR A 146 -0.26 10.10 5.88
CA TYR A 146 -0.99 9.25 6.84
C TYR A 146 -2.09 10.01 7.63
N LYS A 147 -2.20 11.34 7.47
CA LYS A 147 -3.29 12.13 8.05
C LYS A 147 -4.48 12.27 7.10
N THR A 148 -4.23 12.44 5.79
CA THR A 148 -5.27 12.67 4.78
C THR A 148 -5.62 11.43 3.97
N GLY A 149 -4.67 10.49 3.78
CA GLY A 149 -4.79 9.32 2.91
C GLY A 149 -4.27 9.55 1.49
N GLU A 150 -3.93 10.76 1.11
CA GLU A 150 -3.47 11.09 -0.25
C GLU A 150 -2.15 10.41 -0.59
N ILE A 151 -2.11 9.69 -1.70
CA ILE A 151 -0.89 9.13 -2.27
C ILE A 151 -0.14 10.22 -3.04
N LEU A 152 1.08 10.55 -2.60
CA LEU A 152 1.94 11.50 -3.30
C LEU A 152 2.76 10.81 -4.40
N CYS A 153 3.16 9.57 -4.14
CA CYS A 153 3.92 8.73 -5.05
C CYS A 153 3.54 7.26 -4.84
N ALA A 154 3.33 6.51 -5.91
CA ALA A 154 3.26 5.06 -5.87
C ALA A 154 3.70 4.51 -7.24
N LEU A 155 5.00 4.38 -7.38
CA LEU A 155 5.64 3.85 -8.57
C LEU A 155 5.68 2.32 -8.53
N SER A 156 5.34 1.70 -9.66
CA SER A 156 5.57 0.27 -9.92
C SER A 156 6.51 0.14 -11.12
N THR A 157 7.53 -0.70 -11.01
CA THR A 157 8.47 -1.02 -12.08
C THR A 157 8.62 -2.55 -12.23
N PRO A 158 8.91 -3.07 -13.46
CA PRO A 158 9.19 -2.36 -14.69
C PRO A 158 7.96 -1.64 -15.25
N THR A 159 8.20 -0.71 -16.15
CA THR A 159 7.20 0.04 -16.90
C THR A 159 7.70 0.24 -18.33
N TYR A 160 6.87 0.80 -19.20
CA TYR A 160 7.24 1.11 -20.59
C TYR A 160 6.59 2.40 -21.07
N ASP A 161 7.09 2.93 -22.18
CA ASP A 161 6.50 4.11 -22.82
C ASP A 161 5.27 3.68 -23.64
N PRO A 162 4.05 4.13 -23.30
CA PRO A 162 2.82 3.78 -24.04
C PRO A 162 2.78 4.37 -25.45
N ASP A 163 3.63 5.35 -25.77
CA ASP A 163 3.77 5.92 -27.13
C ASP A 163 4.83 5.19 -27.95
N ASN A 164 5.69 4.39 -27.31
CA ASN A 164 6.71 3.58 -27.96
C ASN A 164 6.78 2.20 -27.29
N VAL A 165 5.72 1.40 -27.50
CA VAL A 165 5.56 0.09 -26.83
C VAL A 165 6.64 -0.88 -27.32
N PRO A 166 7.47 -1.44 -26.42
CA PRO A 166 8.46 -2.44 -26.80
C PRO A 166 7.80 -3.79 -27.14
N ASP A 167 8.55 -4.69 -27.77
CA ASP A 167 8.11 -6.09 -27.96
C ASP A 167 8.18 -6.86 -26.63
N ILE A 168 7.15 -6.67 -25.80
CA ILE A 168 7.05 -7.30 -24.48
C ILE A 168 6.86 -8.82 -24.60
N ALA A 169 6.13 -9.28 -25.64
CA ALA A 169 5.84 -10.70 -25.84
C ALA A 169 7.09 -11.48 -26.29
N GLY A 170 7.99 -10.84 -27.03
CA GLY A 170 9.26 -11.39 -27.47
C GLY A 170 10.42 -11.23 -26.47
N ASP A 171 10.19 -10.58 -25.30
CA ASP A 171 11.26 -10.34 -24.33
C ASP A 171 11.70 -11.64 -23.64
N THR A 172 12.94 -12.04 -23.93
CA THR A 172 13.60 -13.19 -23.29
C THR A 172 14.57 -12.77 -22.19
N SER A 173 14.81 -11.46 -22.01
CA SER A 173 15.74 -10.92 -21.02
C SER A 173 15.11 -10.84 -19.62
N GLY A 174 13.77 -10.92 -19.54
CA GLY A 174 13.01 -10.69 -18.32
C GLY A 174 12.90 -9.22 -17.93
N ALA A 175 13.31 -8.26 -18.77
CA ALA A 175 13.24 -6.83 -18.47
C ALA A 175 11.80 -6.37 -18.20
N TYR A 176 10.82 -6.96 -18.90
CA TYR A 176 9.40 -6.63 -18.79
C TYR A 176 8.59 -7.64 -17.98
N GLU A 177 9.24 -8.54 -17.23
CA GLU A 177 8.53 -9.51 -16.39
C GLU A 177 7.59 -8.83 -15.40
N GLY A 178 6.28 -9.16 -15.47
CA GLY A 178 5.24 -8.55 -14.65
C GLY A 178 4.99 -7.07 -14.91
N VAL A 179 5.32 -6.56 -16.10
CA VAL A 179 5.19 -5.13 -16.48
C VAL A 179 3.75 -4.61 -16.43
N TYR A 180 2.75 -5.47 -16.57
CA TYR A 180 1.34 -5.11 -16.48
C TYR A 180 0.79 -5.10 -15.05
N LEU A 181 1.58 -5.57 -14.07
CA LEU A 181 1.18 -5.59 -12.67
C LEU A 181 1.49 -4.24 -12.01
N ASN A 182 0.50 -3.64 -11.38
CA ASN A 182 0.75 -2.62 -10.39
C ASN A 182 1.24 -3.31 -9.11
N ARG A 183 2.56 -3.42 -8.95
CA ARG A 183 3.19 -4.13 -7.84
C ARG A 183 2.83 -3.57 -6.46
N PHE A 184 2.53 -2.29 -6.39
CA PHE A 184 2.08 -1.66 -5.16
C PHE A 184 0.75 -2.26 -4.66
N LEU A 185 -0.18 -2.55 -5.58
CA LEU A 185 -1.49 -3.12 -5.28
C LEU A 185 -1.52 -4.65 -5.39
N GLN A 186 -0.90 -5.21 -6.42
CA GLN A 186 -1.16 -6.59 -6.87
C GLN A 186 -0.07 -7.59 -6.48
N SER A 187 1.05 -7.15 -5.87
CA SER A 187 2.10 -8.06 -5.41
C SER A 187 2.06 -8.29 -3.91
N ALA A 188 2.55 -9.47 -3.51
CA ALA A 188 2.85 -9.80 -2.13
C ALA A 188 4.31 -10.27 -2.04
N TYR A 189 5.02 -9.83 -1.00
CA TYR A 189 6.45 -10.06 -0.83
C TYR A 189 6.74 -10.68 0.53
N ILE A 190 7.75 -11.54 0.60
CA ILE A 190 8.33 -11.97 1.88
C ILE A 190 8.91 -10.74 2.56
N PRO A 191 8.43 -10.34 3.75
CA PRO A 191 8.79 -9.05 4.35
C PRO A 191 10.22 -8.98 4.89
N GLY A 192 10.80 -10.09 5.28
CA GLY A 192 12.07 -10.10 6.00
C GLY A 192 11.99 -9.23 7.26
N SER A 193 13.10 -8.63 7.63
CA SER A 193 13.24 -7.90 8.89
C SER A 193 12.34 -6.68 9.10
N ILE A 194 11.57 -6.21 8.10
CA ILE A 194 10.55 -5.19 8.37
C ILE A 194 9.42 -5.75 9.24
N PHE A 195 9.16 -7.07 9.18
CA PHE A 195 8.15 -7.73 10.00
C PHE A 195 8.47 -7.70 11.51
N LYS A 196 9.74 -7.47 11.88
CA LYS A 196 10.12 -7.27 13.29
C LYS A 196 9.42 -6.08 13.94
N VAL A 197 8.93 -5.12 13.17
CA VAL A 197 8.08 -4.03 13.68
C VAL A 197 6.74 -4.60 14.18
N VAL A 198 6.16 -5.56 13.44
CA VAL A 198 4.93 -6.27 13.84
C VAL A 198 5.17 -7.06 15.13
N THR A 199 6.24 -7.85 15.17
CA THR A 199 6.61 -8.65 16.35
C THR A 199 6.92 -7.78 17.56
N THR A 200 7.59 -6.63 17.38
CA THR A 200 7.82 -5.66 18.45
C THR A 200 6.50 -5.09 18.98
N GLY A 201 5.57 -4.72 18.10
CA GLY A 201 4.23 -4.27 18.48
C GLY A 201 3.48 -5.34 19.27
N ALA A 202 3.49 -6.60 18.80
CA ALA A 202 2.89 -7.72 19.50
C ALA A 202 3.50 -7.95 20.89
N ALA A 203 4.82 -7.83 21.02
CA ALA A 203 5.52 -7.95 22.29
C ALA A 203 5.15 -6.83 23.27
N LEU A 204 5.08 -5.58 22.81
CA LEU A 204 4.66 -4.43 23.62
C LEU A 204 3.22 -4.54 24.12
N GLU A 205 2.33 -5.14 23.34
CA GLU A 205 0.91 -5.33 23.68
C GLU A 205 0.64 -6.57 24.56
N SER A 206 1.52 -7.58 24.55
CA SER A 206 1.24 -8.88 25.19
C SER A 206 2.20 -9.31 26.29
N VAL A 207 3.38 -8.72 26.40
CA VAL A 207 4.40 -9.09 27.39
C VAL A 207 4.63 -7.92 28.35
N PRO A 208 4.08 -7.95 29.57
CA PRO A 208 4.04 -6.79 30.49
C PRO A 208 5.42 -6.19 30.81
N ASP A 209 6.44 -7.02 30.98
CA ASP A 209 7.81 -6.64 31.38
C ASP A 209 8.81 -6.60 30.22
N ILE A 210 8.33 -6.54 28.97
CA ILE A 210 9.19 -6.62 27.78
C ILE A 210 10.25 -5.51 27.70
N LEU A 211 9.96 -4.34 28.26
CA LEU A 211 10.88 -3.20 28.27
C LEU A 211 12.06 -3.37 29.24
N GLU A 212 11.91 -4.24 30.25
CA GLU A 212 12.92 -4.53 31.26
C GLU A 212 13.79 -5.73 30.88
N ARG A 213 13.36 -6.49 29.85
CA ARG A 213 14.05 -7.71 29.43
C ARG A 213 15.26 -7.42 28.54
N THR A 214 16.21 -8.31 28.65
CA THR A 214 17.38 -8.35 27.74
C THR A 214 17.46 -9.72 27.05
N PHE A 215 18.06 -9.74 25.86
CA PHE A 215 18.15 -10.87 24.97
C PHE A 215 19.60 -11.11 24.57
N THR A 216 20.09 -12.33 24.69
CA THR A 216 21.48 -12.65 24.38
C THR A 216 21.62 -13.25 22.97
N CYS A 217 22.49 -12.67 22.17
CA CYS A 217 22.83 -13.14 20.83
C CYS A 217 24.29 -13.59 20.77
N THR A 218 24.50 -14.89 20.61
CA THR A 218 25.82 -15.51 20.41
C THR A 218 26.12 -15.84 18.92
N GLY A 219 25.28 -15.31 17.99
CA GLY A 219 25.36 -15.58 16.56
C GLY A 219 24.36 -16.62 16.06
N SER A 220 23.81 -17.46 16.94
CA SER A 220 22.71 -18.39 16.62
C SER A 220 21.83 -18.66 17.83
N TYR A 221 20.57 -19.08 17.57
CA TYR A 221 19.58 -19.49 18.56
C TYR A 221 18.92 -20.79 18.11
N GLY A 222 18.88 -21.80 18.99
CA GLY A 222 18.41 -23.15 18.68
C GLY A 222 19.55 -24.18 18.80
N LYS A 223 19.30 -25.42 18.37
CA LYS A 223 20.26 -26.54 18.48
C LYS A 223 20.43 -27.26 17.14
N GLY A 224 21.65 -27.75 16.90
CA GLY A 224 21.96 -28.55 15.71
C GLY A 224 21.74 -27.78 14.40
N THR A 225 21.01 -28.40 13.48
CA THR A 225 20.61 -27.81 12.19
C THR A 225 19.37 -26.94 12.31
N GLU A 226 18.55 -27.12 13.33
CA GLU A 226 17.34 -26.34 13.60
C GLU A 226 17.72 -25.11 14.44
N LYS A 227 18.11 -24.03 13.76
CA LYS A 227 18.53 -22.79 14.41
C LYS A 227 18.19 -21.55 13.61
N VAL A 228 17.93 -20.46 14.32
CA VAL A 228 17.91 -19.10 13.78
C VAL A 228 19.35 -18.57 13.81
N THR A 229 19.81 -18.06 12.69
CA THR A 229 21.17 -17.50 12.55
C THR A 229 21.14 -15.98 12.48
N CYS A 230 22.20 -15.35 12.97
CA CYS A 230 22.43 -13.93 12.91
C CYS A 230 23.73 -13.66 12.14
N GLU A 231 23.89 -12.48 11.55
CA GLU A 231 25.10 -12.13 10.79
C GLU A 231 26.36 -12.13 11.67
N LYS A 232 26.20 -11.78 12.94
CA LYS A 232 27.25 -11.79 13.96
C LYS A 232 26.67 -11.99 15.37
N ALA A 233 27.51 -12.27 16.33
CA ALA A 233 27.15 -12.20 17.73
C ALA A 233 26.97 -10.72 18.15
N HIS A 234 25.80 -10.39 18.70
CA HIS A 234 25.49 -9.00 19.11
C HIS A 234 25.62 -8.79 20.63
N GLY A 235 25.89 -9.86 21.40
CA GLY A 235 25.90 -9.80 22.86
C GLY A 235 24.52 -9.63 23.46
N THR A 236 24.42 -8.91 24.58
CA THR A 236 23.15 -8.67 25.28
C THR A 236 22.49 -7.38 24.79
N LEU A 237 21.23 -7.49 24.36
CA LEU A 237 20.44 -6.42 23.75
C LEU A 237 19.13 -6.21 24.49
N SER A 238 18.67 -4.97 24.62
CA SER A 238 17.29 -4.63 24.97
C SER A 238 16.38 -4.81 23.74
N LEU A 239 15.05 -4.72 23.91
CA LEU A 239 14.09 -4.72 22.78
C LEU A 239 14.43 -3.63 21.75
N LYS A 240 14.73 -2.41 22.20
CA LYS A 240 15.13 -1.27 21.36
C LYS A 240 16.36 -1.57 20.52
N THR A 241 17.44 -2.03 21.15
CA THR A 241 18.71 -2.32 20.46
C THR A 241 18.62 -3.59 19.60
N ALA A 242 17.80 -4.57 19.99
CA ALA A 242 17.52 -5.74 19.18
C ALA A 242 16.83 -5.37 17.84
N LEU A 243 15.88 -4.41 17.88
CA LEU A 243 15.24 -3.89 16.67
C LEU A 243 16.21 -3.07 15.80
N SER A 244 17.08 -2.24 16.41
CA SER A 244 18.08 -1.44 15.69
C SER A 244 19.08 -2.32 14.95
N HIS A 245 19.66 -3.30 15.65
CA HIS A 245 20.60 -4.25 15.06
C HIS A 245 19.94 -5.33 14.22
N SER A 246 18.60 -5.31 14.13
CA SER A 246 17.84 -6.34 13.40
C SER A 246 18.20 -7.77 13.82
N CYS A 247 18.46 -8.00 15.12
CA CYS A 247 19.03 -9.25 15.66
C CYS A 247 18.04 -10.41 15.59
N ASN A 248 18.30 -11.39 14.71
CA ASN A 248 17.43 -12.55 14.56
C ASN A 248 17.33 -13.40 15.85
N CYS A 249 18.47 -13.60 16.54
CA CYS A 249 18.50 -14.38 17.78
C CYS A 249 17.66 -13.76 18.89
N SER A 250 17.68 -12.42 19.02
CA SER A 250 16.83 -11.71 19.99
C SER A 250 15.35 -11.85 19.62
N PHE A 251 15.02 -11.72 18.34
CA PHE A 251 13.63 -11.86 17.88
C PHE A 251 13.10 -13.28 17.99
N ALA A 252 13.95 -14.32 17.90
CA ALA A 252 13.57 -15.69 18.21
C ALA A 252 13.18 -15.84 19.69
N GLN A 253 13.93 -15.24 20.62
CA GLN A 253 13.60 -15.23 22.05
C GLN A 253 12.32 -14.41 22.34
N ILE A 254 12.14 -13.27 21.68
CA ILE A 254 10.93 -12.45 21.77
C ILE A 254 9.72 -13.24 21.26
N ALA A 255 9.85 -13.97 20.14
CA ALA A 255 8.78 -14.82 19.61
C ALA A 255 8.30 -15.86 20.62
N GLU A 256 9.20 -16.49 21.37
CA GLU A 256 8.79 -17.43 22.46
C GLU A 256 8.01 -16.75 23.57
N LEU A 257 8.39 -15.52 23.95
CA LEU A 257 7.69 -14.75 24.98
C LEU A 257 6.29 -14.32 24.54
N VAL A 258 6.15 -13.86 23.29
CA VAL A 258 4.88 -13.48 22.69
C VAL A 258 3.99 -14.71 22.53
N GLY A 259 4.54 -15.80 22.02
CA GLY A 259 3.85 -17.05 21.75
C GLY A 259 2.96 -17.00 20.51
N ARG A 260 2.68 -18.18 19.93
CA ARG A 260 1.92 -18.33 18.66
C ARG A 260 0.57 -17.65 18.70
N LYS A 261 -0.21 -17.87 19.77
CA LYS A 261 -1.57 -17.33 19.89
C LYS A 261 -1.59 -15.80 19.82
N ASN A 262 -0.66 -15.14 20.51
CA ASN A 262 -0.57 -13.69 20.48
C ASN A 262 -0.05 -13.18 19.13
N MET A 263 0.93 -13.87 18.53
CA MET A 263 1.40 -13.46 17.19
C MET A 263 0.28 -13.48 16.15
N VAL A 264 -0.52 -14.57 16.08
CA VAL A 264 -1.68 -14.63 15.18
C VAL A 264 -2.66 -13.49 15.48
N LYS A 265 -3.04 -13.35 16.76
CA LYS A 265 -3.94 -12.28 17.19
C LYS A 265 -3.49 -10.89 16.75
N TYR A 266 -2.21 -10.56 16.94
CA TYR A 266 -1.72 -9.21 16.63
C TYR A 266 -1.42 -9.00 15.16
N VAL A 267 -1.04 -10.03 14.41
CA VAL A 267 -0.97 -9.96 12.95
C VAL A 267 -2.34 -9.63 12.35
N GLU A 268 -3.40 -10.29 12.82
CA GLU A 268 -4.79 -10.02 12.44
C GLU A 268 -5.23 -8.63 12.90
N GLN A 269 -5.01 -8.27 14.17
CA GLN A 269 -5.40 -6.96 14.73
C GLN A 269 -4.70 -5.79 14.02
N PHE A 270 -3.42 -5.93 13.69
CA PHE A 270 -2.66 -4.94 12.92
C PHE A 270 -3.02 -4.96 11.43
N GLY A 271 -3.68 -6.03 11.00
CA GLY A 271 -4.21 -6.20 9.66
C GLY A 271 -3.15 -6.27 8.56
N VAL A 272 -1.89 -6.57 8.88
CA VAL A 272 -0.75 -6.47 7.94
C VAL A 272 -0.80 -7.45 6.78
N THR A 273 -1.58 -8.52 6.90
CA THR A 273 -1.80 -9.53 5.86
C THR A 273 -3.14 -9.38 5.15
N GLU A 274 -4.04 -8.52 5.65
CA GLU A 274 -5.35 -8.36 5.06
C GLU A 274 -5.31 -7.56 3.74
N SER A 275 -6.26 -7.86 2.86
CA SER A 275 -6.48 -7.06 1.65
C SER A 275 -7.01 -5.68 2.04
N LEU A 276 -6.55 -4.66 1.35
CA LEU A 276 -7.07 -3.30 1.43
C LEU A 276 -7.88 -3.01 0.16
N THR A 277 -9.04 -2.39 0.29
CA THR A 277 -9.75 -1.86 -0.89
C THR A 277 -9.23 -0.45 -1.17
N PHE A 278 -8.54 -0.30 -2.28
CA PHE A 278 -7.91 0.92 -2.71
C PHE A 278 -8.64 1.45 -3.94
N ASP A 279 -9.36 2.56 -3.81
CA ASP A 279 -10.18 3.13 -4.88
C ASP A 279 -11.02 2.06 -5.65
N GLY A 280 -11.61 1.12 -4.90
CA GLY A 280 -12.41 0.02 -5.46
C GLY A 280 -11.61 -1.15 -6.05
N VAL A 281 -10.27 -1.11 -5.99
CA VAL A 281 -9.40 -2.24 -6.35
C VAL A 281 -8.93 -2.93 -5.07
N ALA A 282 -9.20 -4.23 -4.94
CA ALA A 282 -8.67 -5.00 -3.84
C ALA A 282 -7.18 -5.24 -4.03
N THR A 283 -6.37 -4.96 -3.00
CA THR A 283 -4.94 -5.30 -3.04
C THR A 283 -4.73 -6.80 -2.89
N ALA A 284 -3.55 -7.28 -3.29
CA ALA A 284 -3.14 -8.65 -2.97
C ALA A 284 -3.21 -8.87 -1.44
N LYS A 285 -3.70 -10.04 -1.05
CA LYS A 285 -3.69 -10.47 0.35
C LYS A 285 -2.29 -10.97 0.71
N GLY A 286 -1.84 -10.67 1.92
CA GLY A 286 -0.64 -11.27 2.50
C GLY A 286 -0.91 -12.68 3.04
N ASN A 287 0.10 -13.25 3.70
CA ASN A 287 0.00 -14.54 4.37
C ASN A 287 0.75 -14.54 5.69
N TYR A 288 0.18 -15.14 6.70
CA TYR A 288 0.84 -15.49 7.97
C TYR A 288 0.26 -16.80 8.49
N ASP A 289 0.81 -17.91 8.00
CA ASP A 289 0.37 -19.24 8.39
C ASP A 289 1.46 -19.96 9.18
N ILE A 290 1.19 -20.18 10.46
CA ILE A 290 2.10 -20.84 11.40
C ILE A 290 1.46 -22.07 12.05
N ALA A 291 0.33 -22.58 11.52
CA ALA A 291 -0.41 -23.68 12.13
C ALA A 291 0.49 -24.91 12.32
N ASP A 292 1.19 -25.31 11.26
CA ASP A 292 2.07 -26.48 11.27
C ASP A 292 3.55 -26.14 11.45
N ALA A 293 3.89 -24.87 11.73
CA ALA A 293 5.27 -24.44 11.88
C ALA A 293 5.94 -25.07 13.12
N GLY A 294 7.10 -25.70 13.02
CA GLY A 294 7.94 -26.08 14.14
C GLY A 294 8.41 -24.85 14.95
N ALA A 295 9.11 -25.06 16.06
CA ALA A 295 9.55 -23.94 16.91
C ALA A 295 10.47 -22.96 16.17
N ILE A 296 11.39 -23.46 15.36
CA ILE A 296 12.34 -22.64 14.58
C ILE A 296 11.64 -21.95 13.39
N SER A 297 10.73 -22.64 12.70
CA SER A 297 9.90 -22.01 11.64
C SER A 297 9.03 -20.90 12.19
N PHE A 298 8.43 -21.08 13.39
CA PHE A 298 7.72 -20.04 14.09
C PHE A 298 8.63 -18.84 14.44
N ALA A 299 9.84 -19.09 14.93
CA ALA A 299 10.79 -18.00 15.18
C ALA A 299 11.17 -17.25 13.89
N TRP A 300 11.35 -17.95 12.76
CA TRP A 300 11.59 -17.34 11.48
C TRP A 300 10.38 -16.54 10.96
N SER A 301 9.15 -17.01 11.18
CA SER A 301 7.94 -16.23 10.81
C SER A 301 7.83 -14.92 11.62
N CYS A 302 8.23 -14.92 12.90
CA CYS A 302 8.29 -13.68 13.69
C CYS A 302 9.39 -12.70 13.24
N ILE A 303 10.29 -13.14 12.35
CA ILE A 303 11.36 -12.35 11.73
C ILE A 303 10.94 -11.88 10.33
N GLY A 304 9.82 -12.40 9.81
CA GLY A 304 9.30 -12.10 8.48
C GLY A 304 9.87 -13.00 7.38
N GLN A 305 10.19 -14.23 7.75
CA GLN A 305 10.62 -15.29 6.84
C GLN A 305 9.61 -16.44 6.88
N HIS A 306 9.94 -17.60 6.43
CA HIS A 306 9.05 -18.75 6.30
C HIS A 306 8.04 -18.52 5.15
N THR A 307 6.73 -18.61 5.39
CA THR A 307 5.67 -18.42 4.39
C THR A 307 5.05 -17.04 4.43
N ASP A 308 5.61 -16.14 5.23
CA ASP A 308 5.05 -14.80 5.46
C ASP A 308 5.06 -13.97 4.17
N GLN A 309 3.97 -13.28 3.91
CA GLN A 309 3.85 -12.35 2.78
C GLN A 309 3.08 -11.11 3.19
N ILE A 310 3.50 -9.96 2.70
CA ILE A 310 2.80 -8.67 2.88
C ILE A 310 2.62 -7.97 1.54
N ASN A 311 1.51 -7.26 1.42
CA ASN A 311 1.31 -6.34 0.32
C ASN A 311 1.91 -4.96 0.66
N PRO A 312 2.61 -4.28 -0.29
CA PRO A 312 3.25 -2.99 -0.03
C PRO A 312 2.29 -1.89 0.42
N ALA A 313 1.13 -1.75 -0.22
CA ALA A 313 0.15 -0.73 0.16
C ALA A 313 -0.38 -0.95 1.58
N ARG A 314 -0.68 -2.20 1.92
CA ARG A 314 -1.15 -2.56 3.26
C ARG A 314 -0.10 -2.31 4.34
N PHE A 315 1.15 -2.70 4.08
CA PHE A 315 2.22 -2.50 5.05
C PHE A 315 2.58 -1.02 5.22
N MET A 316 2.54 -0.23 4.16
CA MET A 316 2.69 1.23 4.23
C MET A 316 1.57 1.87 5.09
N THR A 317 0.32 1.42 4.95
CA THR A 317 -0.81 1.87 5.78
C THR A 317 -0.61 1.52 7.26
N PHE A 318 -0.09 0.33 7.56
CA PHE A 318 0.30 -0.07 8.92
C PHE A 318 1.34 0.87 9.52
N MET A 319 2.37 1.25 8.75
CA MET A 319 3.38 2.23 9.21
C MET A 319 2.76 3.62 9.44
N GLY A 320 1.83 4.04 8.59
CA GLY A 320 1.07 5.27 8.77
C GLY A 320 0.19 5.26 10.01
N ALA A 321 -0.40 4.11 10.35
CA ALA A 321 -1.18 3.97 11.58
C ALA A 321 -0.28 4.04 12.84
N ILE A 322 0.95 3.51 12.81
CA ILE A 322 1.94 3.73 13.89
C ILE A 322 2.24 5.22 14.04
N ALA A 323 2.51 5.93 12.91
CA ALA A 323 2.77 7.36 12.90
C ALA A 323 1.63 8.17 13.51
N GLY A 324 0.38 7.77 13.26
CA GLY A 324 -0.83 8.40 13.77
C GLY A 324 -1.28 7.92 15.17
N GLY A 325 -0.38 7.30 15.95
CA GLY A 325 -0.70 6.86 17.32
C GLY A 325 -1.65 5.66 17.40
N GLY A 326 -1.55 4.75 16.45
CA GLY A 326 -2.36 3.54 16.31
C GLY A 326 -3.57 3.68 15.39
N VAL A 327 -3.76 4.84 14.75
CA VAL A 327 -4.81 5.13 13.76
C VAL A 327 -4.20 5.96 12.64
N GLY A 328 -4.36 5.56 11.39
CA GLY A 328 -3.93 6.32 10.20
C GLY A 328 -5.11 6.64 9.28
N ALA A 329 -4.84 7.33 8.17
CA ALA A 329 -5.80 7.43 7.10
C ALA A 329 -5.65 6.25 6.12
N GLU A 330 -6.76 5.79 5.56
CA GLU A 330 -6.75 4.83 4.46
C GLU A 330 -6.27 5.52 3.19
N PRO A 331 -5.33 4.91 2.43
CA PRO A 331 -4.79 5.55 1.25
C PRO A 331 -5.78 5.59 0.09
N HIS A 332 -5.75 6.67 -0.68
CA HIS A 332 -6.51 6.84 -1.92
C HIS A 332 -5.68 7.61 -2.96
N ILE A 333 -5.95 7.39 -4.22
CA ILE A 333 -5.26 8.04 -5.33
C ILE A 333 -6.15 9.01 -6.12
N MET A 334 -7.47 8.84 -6.08
CA MET A 334 -8.39 9.77 -6.69
C MET A 334 -8.70 10.92 -5.74
N ALA A 335 -8.42 12.16 -6.13
CA ALA A 335 -8.77 13.34 -5.37
C ALA A 335 -10.20 13.78 -5.66
N ARG A 336 -10.50 14.00 -6.95
CA ARG A 336 -11.83 14.42 -7.40
C ARG A 336 -12.09 13.99 -8.84
N VAL A 337 -13.37 13.86 -9.17
CA VAL A 337 -13.84 13.64 -10.53
C VAL A 337 -14.96 14.63 -10.82
N SER A 338 -14.98 15.19 -12.03
CA SER A 338 -16.08 16.02 -12.54
C SER A 338 -16.48 15.61 -13.95
N SER A 339 -17.71 15.96 -14.32
CA SER A 339 -18.24 15.85 -15.67
C SER A 339 -18.75 17.23 -16.08
N GLY A 340 -18.02 17.91 -16.96
CA GLY A 340 -18.20 19.34 -17.20
C GLY A 340 -17.99 20.14 -15.90
N GLU A 341 -18.95 21.02 -15.57
CA GLU A 341 -18.90 21.82 -14.33
C GLU A 341 -19.37 21.08 -13.06
N GLU A 342 -19.95 19.88 -13.21
CA GLU A 342 -20.47 19.13 -12.07
C GLU A 342 -19.39 18.24 -11.44
N GLN A 343 -19.10 18.44 -10.16
CA GLN A 343 -18.27 17.55 -9.38
C GLN A 343 -19.06 16.28 -9.01
N THR A 344 -18.65 15.14 -9.57
CA THR A 344 -19.34 13.85 -9.41
C THR A 344 -18.73 12.98 -8.31
N TYR A 345 -17.48 13.26 -7.93
CA TYR A 345 -16.77 12.59 -6.84
C TYR A 345 -15.76 13.52 -6.19
N GLU A 346 -15.61 13.40 -4.88
CA GLU A 346 -14.55 14.02 -4.08
C GLU A 346 -14.13 13.05 -2.98
N ALA A 347 -12.82 12.85 -2.87
CA ALA A 347 -12.27 12.01 -1.84
C ALA A 347 -12.51 12.57 -0.45
N LYS A 348 -12.80 11.68 0.49
CA LYS A 348 -12.91 12.00 1.92
C LYS A 348 -11.89 11.20 2.70
N THR A 349 -11.26 11.82 3.66
CA THR A 349 -10.36 11.12 4.56
C THR A 349 -11.13 10.08 5.37
N THR A 350 -10.82 8.81 5.12
CA THR A 350 -11.31 7.67 5.91
C THR A 350 -10.19 7.23 6.84
N LYS A 351 -10.49 7.01 8.12
CA LYS A 351 -9.50 6.55 9.09
C LYS A 351 -9.57 5.03 9.23
N THR A 352 -8.41 4.41 9.43
CA THR A 352 -8.34 3.00 9.84
C THR A 352 -8.99 2.81 11.21
N SER A 353 -9.39 1.58 11.54
CA SER A 353 -9.65 1.22 12.93
C SER A 353 -8.38 1.39 13.76
N ARG A 354 -8.52 1.51 15.09
CA ARG A 354 -7.36 1.50 15.98
C ARG A 354 -6.71 0.12 15.98
N ILE A 355 -5.48 0.04 15.50
CA ILE A 355 -4.74 -1.22 15.38
C ILE A 355 -3.92 -1.56 16.63
N MET A 356 -3.47 -0.56 17.38
CA MET A 356 -2.68 -0.72 18.62
C MET A 356 -2.92 0.44 19.58
N SER A 357 -2.47 0.28 20.84
CA SER A 357 -2.53 1.35 21.83
C SER A 357 -1.64 2.54 21.44
N GLN A 358 -2.00 3.75 21.90
CA GLN A 358 -1.16 4.94 21.72
C GLN A 358 0.25 4.70 22.28
N LYS A 359 0.35 4.10 23.47
CA LYS A 359 1.62 3.80 24.13
C LYS A 359 2.53 2.91 23.27
N THR A 360 1.97 1.87 22.65
CA THR A 360 2.70 0.97 21.75
C THR A 360 3.19 1.72 20.51
N ALA A 361 2.32 2.54 19.91
CA ALA A 361 2.68 3.36 18.74
C ALA A 361 3.80 4.35 19.06
N ASP A 362 3.75 5.03 20.21
CA ASP A 362 4.78 5.99 20.65
C ASP A 362 6.11 5.27 20.90
N THR A 363 6.10 4.09 21.53
CA THR A 363 7.32 3.29 21.74
C THR A 363 7.92 2.84 20.40
N LEU A 364 7.09 2.37 19.46
CA LEU A 364 7.55 2.00 18.12
C LEU A 364 8.12 3.21 17.37
N ARG A 365 7.51 4.39 17.47
CA ARG A 365 8.02 5.63 16.90
C ARG A 365 9.42 5.95 17.44
N GLU A 366 9.60 5.89 18.76
CA GLU A 366 10.91 6.11 19.40
C GLU A 366 11.95 5.12 18.88
N TYR A 367 11.62 3.84 18.81
CA TYR A 367 12.56 2.79 18.38
C TYR A 367 12.93 2.89 16.89
N LEU A 368 11.93 3.18 16.04
CA LEU A 368 12.17 3.39 14.61
C LEU A 368 12.96 4.67 14.34
N ARG A 369 12.77 5.71 15.17
CA ARG A 369 13.59 6.93 15.12
C ARG A 369 15.03 6.62 15.49
N ASN A 370 15.22 5.88 16.57
CA ASN A 370 16.56 5.44 17.00
C ASN A 370 17.28 4.62 15.91
N ASN A 371 16.56 3.78 15.14
CA ASN A 371 17.16 3.04 14.03
C ASN A 371 17.79 3.99 12.99
N VAL A 372 17.10 5.09 12.64
CA VAL A 372 17.64 6.04 11.67
C VAL A 372 18.84 6.78 12.25
N GLN A 373 18.76 7.24 13.49
CA GLN A 373 19.84 7.95 14.15
C GLN A 373 21.12 7.13 14.32
N THR A 374 20.98 5.83 14.61
CA THR A 374 22.14 4.98 14.97
C THR A 374 22.63 4.06 13.85
N ILE A 375 21.76 3.71 12.90
CA ILE A 375 22.08 2.69 11.89
C ILE A 375 21.98 3.24 10.46
N TYR A 376 20.92 3.98 10.11
CA TYR A 376 20.67 4.38 8.71
C TYR A 376 21.23 5.76 8.38
N GLY A 377 21.51 6.59 9.40
CA GLY A 377 22.11 7.93 9.27
C GLY A 377 21.07 9.01 8.98
N ASP A 378 20.89 9.94 9.91
CA ASP A 378 20.00 11.10 9.78
C ASP A 378 20.38 12.02 8.62
N GLY A 379 21.68 12.10 8.31
CA GLY A 379 22.17 12.92 7.19
C GLY A 379 21.64 12.50 5.82
N ASN A 380 21.06 11.29 5.69
CA ASN A 380 20.40 10.84 4.47
C ASN A 380 19.03 11.49 4.24
N PHE A 381 18.45 12.12 5.28
CA PHE A 381 17.10 12.69 5.24
C PHE A 381 17.10 14.13 5.81
N PRO A 382 17.78 15.09 5.17
CA PRO A 382 17.97 16.42 5.70
C PRO A 382 16.63 17.14 5.92
N GLY A 383 16.44 17.66 7.14
CA GLY A 383 15.22 18.38 7.53
C GLY A 383 13.99 17.51 7.76
N LEU A 384 14.14 16.18 7.87
CA LEU A 384 13.05 15.24 8.12
C LEU A 384 13.38 14.29 9.27
N SER A 385 12.47 14.15 10.22
CA SER A 385 12.58 13.20 11.34
C SER A 385 12.10 11.80 10.93
N VAL A 386 12.90 11.09 10.14
CA VAL A 386 12.53 9.75 9.62
C VAL A 386 12.60 8.69 10.71
N CYS A 387 11.57 7.85 10.78
CA CYS A 387 11.45 6.66 11.61
C CYS A 387 11.34 5.45 10.68
N ALA A 388 12.26 4.48 10.73
CA ALA A 388 12.28 3.43 9.71
C ALA A 388 12.86 2.09 10.16
N LYS A 389 12.57 1.05 9.35
CA LYS A 389 13.15 -0.28 9.43
C LYS A 389 13.51 -0.79 8.04
N SER A 390 14.71 -1.35 7.90
CA SER A 390 15.14 -2.07 6.70
C SER A 390 14.75 -3.55 6.76
N GLY A 391 14.54 -4.15 5.61
CA GLY A 391 14.36 -5.57 5.41
C GLY A 391 15.24 -6.10 4.29
N THR A 392 15.72 -7.32 4.47
CA THR A 392 16.38 -8.12 3.47
C THR A 392 15.69 -9.47 3.51
N SER A 393 14.92 -9.81 2.47
CA SER A 393 14.17 -11.06 2.44
C SER A 393 14.87 -12.09 1.57
N GLN A 394 15.22 -13.22 2.18
CA GLN A 394 15.84 -14.33 1.47
C GLN A 394 14.78 -15.08 0.66
N LEU A 395 15.04 -15.28 -0.63
CA LEU A 395 14.12 -15.95 -1.54
C LEU A 395 14.40 -17.46 -1.69
N GLY A 396 15.54 -17.94 -1.15
CA GLY A 396 15.98 -19.31 -1.34
C GLY A 396 16.61 -19.56 -2.72
N GLY A 397 17.06 -20.80 -2.97
CA GLY A 397 17.52 -21.22 -4.32
C GLY A 397 18.74 -20.43 -4.88
N GLY A 398 19.49 -19.71 -4.05
CA GLY A 398 20.63 -18.90 -4.50
C GLY A 398 20.22 -17.55 -5.14
N GLN A 399 18.95 -17.18 -5.09
CA GLN A 399 18.47 -15.89 -5.60
C GLN A 399 18.96 -14.74 -4.71
N THR A 400 19.22 -13.60 -5.34
CA THR A 400 19.50 -12.36 -4.61
C THR A 400 18.27 -11.92 -3.82
N SER A 401 18.48 -11.52 -2.57
CA SER A 401 17.39 -11.08 -1.68
C SER A 401 16.68 -9.83 -2.18
N ASN A 402 15.38 -9.70 -1.86
CA ASN A 402 14.69 -8.44 -2.05
C ASN A 402 15.14 -7.44 -0.97
N ALA A 403 15.41 -6.21 -1.39
CA ALA A 403 15.69 -5.10 -0.50
C ALA A 403 14.41 -4.34 -0.16
N MET A 404 14.20 -4.05 1.13
CA MET A 404 13.05 -3.32 1.60
C MET A 404 13.42 -2.23 2.61
N PHE A 405 12.68 -1.13 2.57
CA PHE A 405 12.77 -0.06 3.56
C PHE A 405 11.41 0.59 3.74
N THR A 406 10.95 0.69 4.98
CA THR A 406 9.62 1.21 5.29
C THR A 406 9.64 2.03 6.56
N GLY A 407 8.74 2.99 6.65
CA GLY A 407 8.69 3.88 7.79
C GLY A 407 7.76 5.05 7.59
N PHE A 408 8.02 6.11 8.34
CA PHE A 408 7.29 7.36 8.29
C PHE A 408 8.16 8.53 8.73
N VAL A 409 7.73 9.74 8.47
CA VAL A 409 8.31 10.98 8.96
C VAL A 409 7.53 11.41 10.21
N ALA A 410 8.22 11.58 11.33
CA ALA A 410 7.63 11.97 12.60
C ALA A 410 7.64 13.52 12.74
N ASP A 411 7.14 14.19 11.71
CA ASP A 411 7.02 15.65 11.65
C ASP A 411 5.58 16.02 11.30
N GLU A 412 5.00 16.96 12.02
CA GLU A 412 3.62 17.42 11.81
C GLU A 412 3.42 18.09 10.44
N ASN A 413 4.46 18.74 9.92
CA ASN A 413 4.42 19.42 8.63
C ASN A 413 4.58 18.45 7.46
N TYR A 414 5.19 17.27 7.69
CA TYR A 414 5.43 16.25 6.67
C TYR A 414 4.90 14.90 7.12
N PRO A 415 3.57 14.74 7.27
CA PRO A 415 2.96 13.52 7.80
C PRO A 415 2.98 12.38 6.76
N LEU A 416 4.17 11.94 6.38
CA LEU A 416 4.41 10.98 5.32
C LEU A 416 4.74 9.59 5.86
N ALA A 417 4.12 8.55 5.32
CA ALA A 417 4.57 7.18 5.49
C ALA A 417 4.94 6.57 4.13
N PHE A 418 5.85 5.61 4.13
CA PHE A 418 6.48 5.13 2.90
C PHE A 418 6.85 3.66 2.94
N ILE A 419 7.00 3.08 1.75
CA ILE A 419 7.61 1.78 1.52
C ILE A 419 8.42 1.79 0.22
N VAL A 420 9.60 1.20 0.25
CA VAL A 420 10.44 0.91 -0.91
C VAL A 420 10.70 -0.59 -0.93
N VAL A 421 10.44 -1.21 -2.07
CA VAL A 421 10.77 -2.62 -2.35
C VAL A 421 11.58 -2.66 -3.64
N VAL A 422 12.73 -3.31 -3.62
CA VAL A 422 13.56 -3.55 -4.81
C VAL A 422 13.78 -5.05 -4.93
N GLU A 423 13.20 -5.64 -5.96
CA GLU A 423 13.34 -7.06 -6.26
C GLU A 423 14.81 -7.37 -6.60
N ASN A 424 15.35 -8.44 -6.03
CA ASN A 424 16.76 -8.83 -6.18
C ASN A 424 17.75 -7.68 -5.85
N GLY A 425 17.33 -6.76 -4.95
CA GLY A 425 18.10 -5.57 -4.60
C GLY A 425 19.23 -5.79 -3.59
N GLY A 426 19.32 -6.98 -3.00
CA GLY A 426 20.34 -7.29 -1.98
C GLY A 426 20.03 -6.67 -0.62
N TYR A 427 20.94 -5.89 -0.06
CA TYR A 427 20.81 -5.31 1.28
C TYR A 427 19.80 -4.16 1.33
N GLY A 428 18.81 -4.27 2.23
CA GLY A 428 17.68 -3.36 2.31
C GLY A 428 18.06 -1.88 2.44
N SER A 429 18.87 -1.52 3.44
CA SER A 429 19.25 -0.11 3.65
C SER A 429 20.18 0.43 2.56
N ALA A 430 21.16 -0.36 2.12
CA ALA A 430 22.12 0.07 1.12
C ALA A 430 21.44 0.43 -0.22
N THR A 431 20.43 -0.34 -0.62
CA THR A 431 19.72 -0.13 -1.87
C THR A 431 18.58 0.87 -1.74
N CYS A 432 17.78 0.79 -0.68
CA CYS A 432 16.54 1.57 -0.58
C CYS A 432 16.74 2.98 -0.01
N VAL A 433 17.71 3.21 0.89
CA VAL A 433 17.92 4.54 1.50
C VAL A 433 18.26 5.61 0.45
N PRO A 434 19.17 5.38 -0.52
CA PRO A 434 19.48 6.39 -1.55
C PRO A 434 18.27 6.70 -2.46
N ILE A 435 17.39 5.73 -2.71
CA ILE A 435 16.16 5.91 -3.48
C ILE A 435 15.19 6.78 -2.68
N LEU A 436 14.91 6.37 -1.45
CA LEU A 436 13.95 7.06 -0.59
C LEU A 436 14.38 8.48 -0.24
N SER A 437 15.68 8.71 0.00
CA SER A 437 16.23 10.04 0.28
C SER A 437 15.84 11.06 -0.79
N LYS A 438 16.00 10.70 -2.07
CA LYS A 438 15.61 11.55 -3.21
C LYS A 438 14.10 11.79 -3.25
N VAL A 439 13.32 10.74 -3.01
CA VAL A 439 11.86 10.81 -3.07
C VAL A 439 11.29 11.65 -1.93
N LEU A 440 11.77 11.46 -0.70
CA LEU A 440 11.33 12.29 0.43
C LEU A 440 11.75 13.75 0.30
N ALA A 441 12.93 14.03 -0.26
CA ALA A 441 13.34 15.40 -0.58
C ALA A 441 12.40 16.06 -1.61
N ALA A 442 11.96 15.30 -2.63
CA ALA A 442 10.97 15.79 -3.60
C ALA A 442 9.59 16.01 -2.96
N CYS A 443 9.15 15.09 -2.08
CA CYS A 443 7.90 15.27 -1.33
C CYS A 443 7.96 16.51 -0.43
N LYS A 444 9.10 16.74 0.26
CA LYS A 444 9.30 17.93 1.08
C LYS A 444 9.19 19.22 0.25
N THR A 445 9.89 19.27 -0.89
CA THR A 445 9.82 20.42 -1.80
C THR A 445 8.40 20.68 -2.31
N LEU A 446 7.65 19.61 -2.62
CA LEU A 446 6.26 19.71 -3.03
C LEU A 446 5.40 20.34 -1.94
N MET A 447 5.51 19.84 -0.69
CA MET A 447 4.70 20.31 0.44
C MET A 447 5.10 21.70 0.94
N ASP A 448 6.36 22.11 0.77
CA ASP A 448 6.83 23.46 1.08
C ASP A 448 6.29 24.51 0.08
N GLY A 449 5.83 24.07 -1.12
CA GLY A 449 5.29 24.91 -2.19
C GLY A 449 3.76 24.97 -2.24
N GLU A 450 3.07 24.13 -1.47
CA GLU A 450 1.61 24.11 -1.33
C GLU A 450 1.17 25.02 -0.16
#